data_d255e7ad930b076b970934f6d8d5e169
#
_entry.id   d255e7ad930b076b970934f6d8d5e169
#
_cell.length_a   1.000
_cell.length_b   1.000
_cell.length_c   1.000
_cell.angle_alpha   90.00
_cell.angle_beta   90.00
_cell.angle_gamma   90.00
#
_symmetry.space_group_name_H-M   'P 1'
#
loop_
_entity.id
_entity.type
_entity.pdbx_description
1 polymer ?
#
loop_
_entity_poly.entity_id
_entity_poly.type
_entity_poly.pdbx_seq_one_letter_code
_entity_poly.pdbx_strand_id
1 'polypeptide(L)'
;MPVLAALDALGVYWKRDATFEPVKDKATVRIHVSLGGAVVELLATGPKWFDTRSEQGGGGAIDLAMYLLRVDFVAAVKRFHALPTPAIA
;
A
#
# COMPACT_ATOMS: atom_id res chain seq x y z
N MET A 1 2.51 -10.36 1.94
CA MET A 1 1.57 -9.73 0.98
C MET A 1 2.27 -8.58 0.29
N PRO A 2 2.32 -8.57 -1.03
CA PRO A 2 2.90 -7.44 -1.77
C PRO A 2 2.09 -6.16 -1.57
N VAL A 3 2.74 -5.01 -1.74
CA VAL A 3 2.08 -3.70 -1.54
C VAL A 3 0.83 -3.56 -2.40
N LEU A 4 0.91 -3.93 -3.67
CA LEU A 4 -0.25 -3.78 -4.57
C LEU A 4 -1.44 -4.62 -4.13
N ALA A 5 -1.18 -5.84 -3.68
CA ALA A 5 -2.24 -6.71 -3.15
C ALA A 5 -2.83 -6.14 -1.87
N ALA A 6 -2.01 -5.56 -1.01
CA ALA A 6 -2.49 -4.91 0.22
C ALA A 6 -3.39 -3.72 -0.09
N LEU A 7 -3.04 -2.90 -1.08
CA LEU A 7 -3.86 -1.77 -1.49
C LEU A 7 -5.22 -2.22 -2.03
N ASP A 8 -5.23 -3.28 -2.83
CA ASP A 8 -6.47 -3.86 -3.33
C ASP A 8 -7.33 -4.38 -2.18
N ALA A 9 -6.71 -5.07 -1.23
CA ALA A 9 -7.41 -5.60 -0.06
C ALA A 9 -8.00 -4.48 0.81
N LEU A 10 -7.32 -3.35 0.91
CA LEU A 10 -7.81 -2.20 1.66
C LEU A 10 -8.88 -1.40 0.90
N GLY A 11 -9.09 -1.70 -0.37
CA GLY A 11 -10.07 -1.01 -1.18
C GLY A 11 -9.69 0.42 -1.55
N VAL A 12 -8.41 0.78 -1.48
CA VAL A 12 -7.95 2.11 -1.88
C VAL A 12 -7.62 2.13 -3.36
N TYR A 13 -7.88 3.24 -4.00
CA TYR A 13 -7.56 3.43 -5.41
C TYR A 13 -6.07 3.73 -5.57
N TRP A 14 -5.44 3.05 -6.50
CA TRP A 14 -4.05 3.31 -6.84
C TRP A 14 -3.83 3.16 -8.34
N LYS A 15 -2.79 3.82 -8.82
CA LYS A 15 -2.42 3.77 -10.23
C LYS A 15 -0.90 3.66 -10.33
N ARG A 16 -0.43 2.75 -11.18
CA ARG A 16 0.98 2.59 -11.45
C ARG A 16 1.48 3.70 -12.37
N ASP A 17 2.65 4.25 -12.06
CA ASP A 17 3.31 5.23 -12.92
C ASP A 17 4.09 4.49 -14.00
N ALA A 18 3.58 4.51 -15.22
CA ALA A 18 4.19 3.82 -16.34
C ALA A 18 5.49 4.47 -16.82
N THR A 19 5.78 5.69 -16.38
CA THR A 19 7.00 6.40 -16.78
C THR A 19 8.18 6.14 -15.85
N PHE A 20 7.94 5.46 -14.72
CA PHE A 20 8.99 5.19 -13.76
C PHE A 20 9.90 4.06 -14.25
N GLU A 21 11.21 4.32 -14.21
CA GLU A 21 12.23 3.34 -14.53
C GLU A 21 13.07 3.08 -13.27
N PRO A 22 13.00 1.86 -12.70
CA PRO A 22 13.75 1.54 -11.50
C PRO A 22 15.25 1.49 -11.79
N VAL A 23 16.04 2.06 -10.88
CA VAL A 23 17.50 2.13 -11.03
C VAL A 23 18.19 1.02 -10.22
N LYS A 24 17.81 0.88 -8.95
CA LYS A 24 18.49 -0.05 -8.04
C LYS A 24 17.89 -1.45 -8.05
N ASP A 25 16.58 -1.55 -8.04
CA ASP A 25 15.88 -2.82 -8.02
C ASP A 25 14.79 -2.79 -9.09
N LYS A 26 14.92 -3.68 -10.07
CA LYS A 26 14.00 -3.74 -11.21
C LYS A 26 12.58 -4.15 -10.80
N ALA A 27 12.41 -4.73 -9.62
CA ALA A 27 11.10 -5.08 -9.10
C ALA A 27 10.38 -3.88 -8.48
N THR A 28 11.05 -2.76 -8.31
CA THR A 28 10.44 -1.56 -7.74
C THR A 28 9.53 -0.89 -8.76
N VAL A 29 8.32 -0.54 -8.31
CA VAL A 29 7.38 0.24 -9.11
C VAL A 29 7.01 1.50 -8.34
N ARG A 30 6.65 2.55 -9.07
CA ARG A 30 6.11 3.76 -8.46
C ARG A 30 4.61 3.78 -8.67
N ILE A 31 3.88 4.05 -7.60
CA ILE A 31 2.42 4.09 -7.63
C ILE A 31 1.91 5.37 -6.99
N HIS A 32 0.74 5.78 -7.40
CA HIS A 32 0.03 6.92 -6.84
C HIS A 32 -1.24 6.41 -6.18
N VAL A 33 -1.36 6.60 -4.88
CA VAL A 33 -2.47 6.13 -4.07
C VAL A 33 -3.39 7.31 -3.76
N SER A 34 -4.66 7.16 -4.06
CA SER A 34 -5.66 8.21 -3.79
C SER A 34 -6.36 7.95 -2.47
N LEU A 35 -6.30 8.92 -1.57
CA LEU A 35 -6.86 8.84 -0.23
C LEU A 35 -7.60 10.14 0.08
N GLY A 36 -8.92 10.11 0.04
CA GLY A 36 -9.74 11.24 0.47
C GLY A 36 -9.39 12.57 -0.18
N GLY A 37 -9.11 12.59 -1.48
CA GLY A 37 -8.74 13.79 -2.20
C GLY A 37 -7.25 14.11 -2.20
N ALA A 38 -6.44 13.37 -1.46
CA ALA A 38 -4.99 13.47 -1.48
C ALA A 38 -4.39 12.33 -2.31
N VAL A 39 -3.21 12.58 -2.88
CA VAL A 39 -2.47 11.56 -3.62
C VAL A 39 -1.14 11.35 -2.94
N VAL A 40 -0.83 10.09 -2.61
CA VAL A 40 0.44 9.69 -2.01
C VAL A 40 1.24 8.91 -3.04
N GLU A 41 2.48 9.33 -3.27
CA GLU A 41 3.38 8.63 -4.16
C GLU A 41 4.23 7.65 -3.37
N LEU A 42 4.18 6.38 -3.73
CA LEU A 42 4.94 5.32 -3.08
C LEU A 42 5.82 4.59 -4.08
N LEU A 43 7.00 4.22 -3.62
CA LEU A 43 7.80 3.19 -4.27
C LEU A 43 7.48 1.87 -3.59
N ALA A 44 7.20 0.85 -4.38
CA ALA A 44 6.84 -0.47 -3.86
C ALA A 44 7.77 -1.53 -4.45
N THR A 45 8.33 -2.35 -3.57
CA THR A 45 9.20 -3.47 -3.95
C THR A 45 8.73 -4.70 -3.18
N GLY A 46 7.89 -5.53 -3.81
CA GLY A 46 7.25 -6.64 -3.11
C GLY A 46 6.41 -6.11 -1.93
N PRO A 47 6.66 -6.57 -0.70
CA PRO A 47 5.94 -6.08 0.47
C PRO A 47 6.49 -4.76 1.03
N LYS A 48 7.63 -4.30 0.55
CA LYS A 48 8.27 -3.07 1.04
C LYS A 48 7.72 -1.85 0.33
N TRP A 49 7.56 -0.77 1.07
CA TRP A 49 7.05 0.49 0.53
C TRP A 49 7.86 1.67 1.07
N PHE A 50 7.87 2.75 0.30
CA PHE A 50 8.56 3.98 0.69
C PHE A 50 7.81 5.19 0.14
N ASP A 51 7.46 6.12 1.03
CA ASP A 51 6.87 7.41 0.65
C ASP A 51 8.00 8.39 0.40
N THR A 52 8.22 8.74 -0.86
CA THR A 52 9.34 9.58 -1.26
C THR A 52 9.23 11.00 -0.73
N ARG A 53 8.03 11.49 -0.54
CA ARG A 53 7.79 12.87 -0.10
C ARG A 53 8.04 13.03 1.40
N SER A 54 7.60 12.07 2.19
CA SER A 54 7.77 12.09 3.65
C SER A 54 9.02 11.37 4.11
N GLU A 55 9.71 10.67 3.21
CA GLU A 55 10.89 9.87 3.50
C GLU A 55 10.62 8.83 4.60
N GLN A 56 9.46 8.19 4.53
CA GLN A 56 9.08 7.13 5.46
C GLN A 56 8.76 5.86 4.70
N GLY A 57 9.18 4.75 5.25
CA GLY A 57 8.96 3.47 4.64
C GLY A 57 8.66 2.37 5.65
N GLY A 58 8.32 1.21 5.14
CA GLY A 58 8.05 0.05 5.96
C GLY A 58 8.06 -1.22 5.13
N GLY A 59 7.84 -2.34 5.80
CA GLY A 59 7.88 -3.64 5.15
C GLY A 59 6.71 -4.50 5.58
N GLY A 60 5.55 -4.31 4.99
CA GLY A 60 4.42 -5.17 5.26
C GLY A 60 3.08 -4.47 5.14
N ALA A 61 2.05 -5.27 4.96
CA ALA A 61 0.70 -4.77 4.72
C ALA A 61 0.14 -4.02 5.93
N ILE A 62 0.44 -4.48 7.15
CA ILE A 62 -0.04 -3.85 8.37
C ILE A 62 0.63 -2.47 8.54
N ASP A 63 1.95 -2.39 8.36
CA ASP A 63 2.65 -1.10 8.40
C ASP A 63 2.08 -0.13 7.38
N LEU A 64 1.81 -0.61 6.17
CA LEU A 64 1.26 0.21 5.10
C LEU A 64 -0.13 0.74 5.48
N ALA A 65 -0.99 -0.12 6.02
CA ALA A 65 -2.32 0.28 6.44
C ALA A 65 -2.26 1.32 7.57
N MET A 66 -1.40 1.11 8.55
CA MET A 66 -1.21 2.08 9.64
C MET A 66 -0.76 3.44 9.10
N TYR A 67 0.17 3.43 8.16
CA TYR A 67 0.70 4.66 7.58
C TYR A 67 -0.34 5.39 6.72
N LEU A 68 -0.97 4.69 5.79
CA LEU A 68 -1.91 5.30 4.84
C LEU A 68 -3.20 5.73 5.50
N LEU A 69 -3.76 4.90 6.37
CA LEU A 69 -5.07 5.14 6.98
C LEU A 69 -4.97 5.89 8.30
N ARG A 70 -3.75 6.11 8.79
CA ARG A 70 -3.50 6.80 10.08
C ARG A 70 -4.23 6.11 11.23
N VAL A 71 -4.14 4.79 11.26
CA VAL A 71 -4.75 3.97 12.31
C VAL A 71 -3.67 3.23 13.09
N ASP A 72 -4.03 2.73 14.28
CA ASP A 72 -3.12 1.94 15.08
C ASP A 72 -3.05 0.48 14.57
N PHE A 73 -2.19 -0.30 15.21
CA PHE A 73 -1.98 -1.70 14.83
C PHE A 73 -3.27 -2.51 14.85
N VAL A 74 -4.07 -2.38 15.91
CA VAL A 74 -5.31 -3.15 16.05
C VAL A 74 -6.30 -2.79 14.95
N ALA A 75 -6.47 -1.50 14.68
CA ALA A 75 -7.36 -1.05 13.62
C ALA A 75 -6.87 -1.52 12.24
N ALA A 76 -5.56 -1.50 12.00
CA ALA A 76 -4.99 -1.98 10.75
C ALA A 76 -5.26 -3.47 10.56
N VAL A 77 -5.05 -4.27 11.59
CA VAL A 77 -5.35 -5.70 11.54
C VAL A 77 -6.82 -5.94 11.22
N LYS A 78 -7.72 -5.21 11.87
CA LYS A 78 -9.16 -5.34 11.64
C LYS A 78 -9.54 -4.99 10.20
N ARG A 79 -8.85 -4.06 9.56
CA ARG A 79 -9.12 -3.71 8.16
C ARG A 79 -8.97 -4.92 7.25
N PHE A 80 -7.96 -5.75 7.47
CA PHE A 80 -7.76 -6.94 6.67
C PHE A 80 -8.74 -8.06 7.05
N HIS A 81 -9.08 -8.18 8.31
CA HIS A 81 -10.05 -9.18 8.77
C HIS A 81 -11.49 -8.84 8.44
N ALA A 82 -11.82 -7.57 8.21
CA ALA A 82 -13.17 -7.13 7.87
C ALA A 82 -13.51 -7.38 6.40
N LEU A 83 -12.57 -7.85 5.60
CA LEU A 83 -12.81 -8.13 4.19
C LEU A 83 -13.76 -9.33 4.05
N PRO A 84 -14.65 -9.30 3.05
CA PRO A 84 -15.55 -10.42 2.83
C PRO A 84 -14.77 -11.70 2.60
N THR A 85 -15.10 -12.74 3.33
CA THR A 85 -14.54 -14.06 3.08
C THR A 85 -15.44 -14.76 2.07
N PRO A 86 -14.89 -15.17 0.94
CA PRO A 86 -15.70 -15.88 -0.05
C PRO A 86 -16.12 -17.24 0.47
N ALA A 87 -17.22 -17.71 -0.01
CA ALA A 87 -17.67 -19.08 0.19
C ALA A 87 -17.87 -19.52 1.62
N ILE A 88 -18.10 -18.61 2.51
CA ILE A 88 -18.62 -18.97 3.80
C ILE A 88 -20.10 -19.14 3.64
N ALA A 89 -20.44 -20.30 3.40
CA ALA A 89 -21.85 -20.60 3.29
C ALA A 89 -22.48 -20.69 4.67
#